data_f99e6ac8b168f1c71f367ea36454d5bd
#
_entry.id   f99e6ac8b168f1c71f367ea36454d5bd
#
_cell.length_a   1.000
_cell.length_b   1.000
_cell.length_c   1.000
_cell.angle_alpha   90.00
_cell.angle_beta   90.00
_cell.angle_gamma   90.00
#
_symmetry.space_group_name_H-M   'P 1'
#
loop_
_entity.id
_entity.type
_entity.pdbx_description
1 polymer ?
#
loop_
_entity_poly.entity_id
_entity_poly.type
_entity_poly.pdbx_seq_one_letter_code
_entity_poly.pdbx_strand_id
1 'polypeptide(L)'
;MIGFTGDDDVGRSGLELKYNDTLTGTPGRIVKALNGKSGAMDDQYESVYDAVRGTSLVLTVNEVIQRYLTDSLEQVYADSKGKGAYGVVMNVNTGAILAMACIEDYDLNDPQHLTDEEKDYIAAEGEKDDSSELTASQEKEIEANNSTVEERAAARRKVIRNNLLFKKWRNFITSDIYDPGSVFKIITASAGLEENVVTPETSYTCTGKIQVADRTIKCHKRTGHGTQDLTHGLMNSCNPFFITVGQKLGAEKFYEYFEAFGFTEKTGIDLPAETMPVAGVNYHTLDTMGIVELSSSSFGQSFQVTPIQMITAISAIANGGKLMTPYVVAKQLDENGNVVSETQPNVRRQVISKQTANIVAGMMEQVVTSGTGKNAYVAGYRVAGKTGTSQKLNNVGHYVASFGCFAPADDPEIAVLIIVDDPVGQINGGQICTPVAAQVVEKSLEYMGVEREYTDSEMKLLDTNAPNLVGSTVEDAKALLEQEGFSVKTVGKGDKVISQMPSYNQTMPQDGIIVLYTEQDADRLTATVPDFRGMTMSQVNKLAHSSGLNIRISGNALNAGELVSYDQSIEAGAETEYGRTVTVYFKSNTGVNDYAD
;
A
#
# COMPACT_ATOMS: atom_id res chain seq x y z
N MET A 1 -0.43 13.05 -10.35
CA MET A 1 0.18 13.67 -9.14
C MET A 1 1.04 14.89 -9.49
N ILE A 2 2.10 14.78 -10.33
CA ILE A 2 2.99 15.89 -10.68
C ILE A 2 2.21 17.02 -11.38
N GLY A 3 1.44 16.71 -12.41
CA GLY A 3 0.66 17.69 -13.15
C GLY A 3 1.43 18.26 -14.36
N PHE A 4 0.92 19.34 -14.91
CA PHE A 4 1.48 20.01 -16.08
C PHE A 4 1.20 21.52 -16.03
N THR A 5 1.95 22.29 -16.83
CA THR A 5 1.76 23.73 -17.02
C THR A 5 1.04 24.01 -18.36
N GLY A 6 0.44 25.20 -18.47
CA GLY A 6 -0.06 25.71 -19.74
C GLY A 6 1.06 26.34 -20.58
N ASP A 7 0.71 26.84 -21.77
CA ASP A 7 1.62 27.58 -22.68
C ASP A 7 2.14 28.91 -22.08
N ASP A 8 1.52 29.33 -20.98
CA ASP A 8 1.86 30.52 -20.21
C ASP A 8 2.73 30.22 -18.97
N ASP A 9 3.28 29.00 -18.89
CA ASP A 9 4.06 28.49 -17.76
C ASP A 9 3.28 28.47 -16.42
N VAL A 10 1.96 28.59 -16.45
CA VAL A 10 1.11 28.52 -15.26
C VAL A 10 0.70 27.07 -15.00
N GLY A 11 0.87 26.59 -13.78
CA GLY A 11 0.46 25.25 -13.35
C GLY A 11 -1.04 25.03 -13.53
N ARG A 12 -1.43 23.92 -14.17
CA ARG A 12 -2.83 23.59 -14.49
C ARG A 12 -3.36 22.39 -13.70
N SER A 13 -2.49 21.51 -13.21
CA SER A 13 -2.82 20.27 -12.52
C SER A 13 -1.72 19.89 -11.53
N GLY A 14 -2.02 19.02 -10.59
CA GLY A 14 -1.05 18.39 -9.69
C GLY A 14 -0.22 19.37 -8.87
N LEU A 15 1.03 18.99 -8.61
CA LEU A 15 1.98 19.82 -7.86
C LEU A 15 2.32 21.13 -8.60
N GLU A 16 2.34 21.11 -9.93
CA GLU A 16 2.53 22.32 -10.74
C GLU A 16 1.49 23.39 -10.42
N LEU A 17 0.22 23.00 -10.26
CA LEU A 17 -0.85 23.90 -9.84
C LEU A 17 -0.72 24.28 -8.37
N LYS A 18 -0.48 23.30 -7.48
CA LYS A 18 -0.47 23.51 -6.03
C LYS A 18 0.63 24.45 -5.58
N TYR A 19 1.80 24.33 -6.22
CA TYR A 19 3.01 25.09 -5.90
C TYR A 19 3.37 26.12 -6.99
N ASN A 20 2.40 26.50 -7.83
CA ASN A 20 2.64 27.42 -8.94
C ASN A 20 3.42 28.68 -8.52
N ASP A 21 2.98 29.38 -7.47
CA ASP A 21 3.62 30.61 -6.99
C ASP A 21 5.05 30.38 -6.49
N THR A 22 5.34 29.16 -6.03
CA THR A 22 6.65 28.76 -5.53
C THR A 22 7.60 28.40 -6.69
N LEU A 23 7.07 27.70 -7.69
CA LEU A 23 7.84 27.18 -8.84
C LEU A 23 8.13 28.27 -9.89
N THR A 24 7.19 29.22 -10.12
CA THR A 24 7.27 30.19 -11.20
C THR A 24 8.41 31.20 -11.01
N GLY A 25 8.77 31.58 -9.78
CA GLY A 25 9.75 32.60 -9.48
C GLY A 25 9.25 34.03 -9.85
N THR A 26 10.16 34.93 -10.10
CA THR A 26 9.84 36.32 -10.46
C THR A 26 10.46 36.66 -11.81
N PRO A 27 9.65 37.02 -12.81
CA PRO A 27 10.18 37.43 -14.12
C PRO A 27 11.07 38.65 -14.00
N GLY A 28 12.18 38.65 -14.73
CA GLY A 28 13.01 39.85 -14.91
C GLY A 28 12.23 40.93 -15.61
N ARG A 29 12.51 42.18 -15.26
CA ARG A 29 11.87 43.33 -15.89
C ARG A 29 12.85 44.46 -16.14
N ILE A 30 12.64 45.14 -17.24
CA ILE A 30 13.38 46.37 -17.59
C ILE A 30 12.39 47.52 -17.47
N VAL A 31 12.67 48.46 -16.60
CA VAL A 31 11.89 49.68 -16.44
C VAL A 31 12.62 50.82 -17.14
N LYS A 32 12.02 51.37 -18.21
CA LYS A 32 12.56 52.48 -18.96
C LYS A 32 11.68 53.70 -18.79
N ALA A 33 12.30 54.87 -18.56
CA ALA A 33 11.58 56.13 -18.62
C ALA A 33 11.31 56.48 -20.08
N LEU A 34 10.07 56.84 -20.41
CA LEU A 34 9.68 57.32 -21.73
C LEU A 34 9.45 58.83 -21.68
N ASN A 35 9.92 59.55 -22.72
CA ASN A 35 9.58 60.97 -22.89
C ASN A 35 8.12 61.13 -23.38
N GLY A 36 7.54 62.31 -23.28
CA GLY A 36 6.15 62.57 -23.64
C GLY A 36 5.76 62.30 -25.11
N LYS A 37 6.71 61.84 -25.97
CA LYS A 37 6.50 61.39 -27.35
C LYS A 37 6.77 59.89 -27.57
N SER A 38 6.76 59.11 -26.51
CA SER A 38 7.00 57.62 -26.51
C SER A 38 8.42 57.23 -27.00
N GLY A 39 9.38 58.12 -27.01
CA GLY A 39 10.80 57.82 -27.24
C GLY A 39 11.48 57.43 -25.94
N ALA A 40 12.37 56.41 -25.94
CA ALA A 40 13.19 56.09 -24.78
C ALA A 40 14.06 57.29 -24.38
N MET A 41 14.12 57.62 -23.10
CA MET A 41 15.08 58.57 -22.56
C MET A 41 16.43 57.83 -22.40
N ASP A 42 17.55 58.65 -22.43
CA ASP A 42 18.91 58.12 -22.31
C ASP A 42 19.04 56.99 -21.24
N ASP A 43 19.99 56.08 -21.42
CA ASP A 43 20.24 54.89 -20.60
C ASP A 43 20.39 55.13 -19.08
N GLN A 44 20.52 56.40 -18.67
CA GLN A 44 20.55 56.81 -17.25
C GLN A 44 19.24 56.55 -16.47
N TYR A 45 18.14 56.26 -17.16
CA TYR A 45 16.82 56.01 -16.57
C TYR A 45 16.32 54.59 -16.84
N GLU A 46 17.23 53.65 -17.14
CA GLU A 46 16.92 52.24 -17.26
C GLU A 46 17.26 51.50 -15.96
N SER A 47 16.28 50.82 -15.37
CA SER A 47 16.49 49.93 -14.23
C SER A 47 16.21 48.50 -14.68
N VAL A 48 17.24 47.68 -14.64
CA VAL A 48 17.15 46.24 -14.93
C VAL A 48 16.96 45.49 -13.61
N TYR A 49 15.92 44.69 -13.53
CA TYR A 49 15.69 43.75 -12.46
C TYR A 49 15.87 42.36 -13.04
N ASP A 50 16.82 41.62 -12.52
CA ASP A 50 17.09 40.25 -12.98
C ASP A 50 15.93 39.32 -12.62
N ALA A 51 15.75 38.29 -13.41
CA ALA A 51 14.80 37.21 -13.08
C ALA A 51 15.28 36.47 -11.83
N VAL A 52 14.37 36.19 -10.92
CA VAL A 52 14.62 35.33 -9.77
C VAL A 52 14.00 33.96 -10.05
N ARG A 53 14.82 32.92 -10.04
CA ARG A 53 14.39 31.56 -10.29
C ARG A 53 13.44 31.10 -9.19
N GLY A 54 12.41 30.30 -9.54
CA GLY A 54 11.56 29.64 -8.59
C GLY A 54 12.29 28.55 -7.79
N THR A 55 11.68 28.08 -6.73
CA THR A 55 12.22 26.99 -5.90
C THR A 55 12.00 25.63 -6.56
N SER A 56 12.86 24.67 -6.24
CA SER A 56 12.70 23.28 -6.63
C SER A 56 11.99 22.47 -5.52
N LEU A 57 11.16 21.49 -5.88
CA LEU A 57 10.51 20.61 -4.94
C LEU A 57 11.25 19.26 -4.87
N VAL A 58 11.54 18.81 -3.65
CA VAL A 58 11.98 17.42 -3.38
C VAL A 58 10.78 16.65 -2.87
N LEU A 59 10.42 15.60 -3.58
CA LEU A 59 9.24 14.80 -3.26
C LEU A 59 9.56 13.66 -2.30
N THR A 60 8.54 13.18 -1.58
CA THR A 60 8.61 11.96 -0.78
C THR A 60 8.53 10.70 -1.63
N VAL A 61 8.06 10.84 -2.88
CA VAL A 61 7.89 9.74 -3.82
C VAL A 61 9.24 9.11 -4.13
N ASN A 62 9.30 7.80 -3.92
CA ASN A 62 10.46 7.00 -4.27
C ASN A 62 10.23 6.36 -5.65
N GLU A 63 11.10 6.65 -6.62
CA GLU A 63 10.97 6.18 -7.99
C GLU A 63 10.86 4.66 -8.11
N VAL A 64 11.64 3.93 -7.29
CA VAL A 64 11.67 2.45 -7.31
C VAL A 64 10.36 1.87 -6.78
N ILE A 65 9.88 2.38 -5.63
CA ILE A 65 8.58 1.95 -5.05
C ILE A 65 7.42 2.36 -5.97
N GLN A 66 7.49 3.56 -6.57
CA GLN A 66 6.50 4.03 -7.55
C GLN A 66 6.43 3.07 -8.74
N ARG A 67 7.58 2.63 -9.26
CA ARG A 67 7.64 1.67 -10.37
C ARG A 67 7.04 0.32 -9.99
N TYR A 68 7.38 -0.21 -8.81
CA TYR A 68 6.80 -1.47 -8.33
C TYR A 68 5.27 -1.40 -8.25
N LEU A 69 4.76 -0.27 -7.75
CA LEU A 69 3.31 -0.05 -7.67
C LEU A 69 2.69 0.04 -9.07
N THR A 70 3.26 0.83 -9.97
CA THR A 70 2.73 1.05 -11.32
C THR A 70 2.71 -0.24 -12.13
N ASP A 71 3.85 -0.96 -12.21
CA ASP A 71 3.96 -2.23 -12.96
C ASP A 71 2.91 -3.26 -12.46
N SER A 72 2.73 -3.34 -11.12
CA SER A 72 1.75 -4.28 -10.54
C SER A 72 0.30 -3.86 -10.79
N LEU A 73 0.02 -2.57 -10.84
CA LEU A 73 -1.32 -2.05 -11.16
C LEU A 73 -1.66 -2.20 -12.64
N GLU A 74 -0.71 -1.98 -13.55
CA GLU A 74 -0.89 -2.22 -14.99
C GLU A 74 -1.24 -3.68 -15.27
N GLN A 75 -0.54 -4.60 -14.61
CA GLN A 75 -0.81 -6.03 -14.75
C GLN A 75 -2.24 -6.36 -14.29
N VAL A 76 -2.65 -5.93 -13.08
CA VAL A 76 -3.99 -6.24 -12.57
C VAL A 76 -5.09 -5.53 -13.36
N TYR A 77 -4.82 -4.35 -13.90
CA TYR A 77 -5.75 -3.64 -14.78
C TYR A 77 -6.03 -4.46 -16.05
N ALA A 78 -4.96 -4.93 -16.71
CA ALA A 78 -5.07 -5.77 -17.89
C ALA A 78 -5.83 -7.08 -17.62
N ASP A 79 -5.52 -7.74 -16.49
CA ASP A 79 -6.11 -9.02 -16.12
C ASP A 79 -7.58 -8.90 -15.69
N SER A 80 -7.91 -7.85 -14.93
CA SER A 80 -9.26 -7.63 -14.39
C SER A 80 -10.25 -7.05 -15.39
N LYS A 81 -9.76 -6.42 -16.45
CA LYS A 81 -10.57 -5.65 -17.43
C LYS A 81 -11.53 -4.66 -16.74
N GLY A 82 -11.08 -4.11 -15.61
CA GLY A 82 -11.83 -3.14 -14.84
C GLY A 82 -11.82 -1.76 -15.49
N LYS A 83 -12.53 -0.81 -14.89
CA LYS A 83 -12.55 0.59 -15.33
C LYS A 83 -11.33 1.39 -14.86
N GLY A 84 -10.60 0.88 -13.88
CA GLY A 84 -9.38 1.49 -13.36
C GLY A 84 -8.74 0.63 -12.28
N ALA A 85 -7.44 0.81 -12.10
CA ALA A 85 -6.68 0.24 -10.99
C ALA A 85 -5.88 1.37 -10.31
N TYR A 86 -5.96 1.42 -8.99
CA TYR A 86 -5.44 2.52 -8.21
C TYR A 86 -4.66 1.99 -7.01
N GLY A 87 -3.58 2.67 -6.68
CA GLY A 87 -2.78 2.27 -5.53
C GLY A 87 -2.04 3.44 -4.89
N VAL A 88 -1.78 3.29 -3.59
CA VAL A 88 -0.99 4.23 -2.81
C VAL A 88 -0.17 3.50 -1.78
N VAL A 89 1.09 3.93 -1.62
CA VAL A 89 2.02 3.46 -0.59
C VAL A 89 2.39 4.64 0.29
N MET A 90 2.23 4.48 1.60
CA MET A 90 2.45 5.52 2.61
C MET A 90 3.40 5.02 3.69
N ASN A 91 4.39 5.81 4.08
CA ASN A 91 5.16 5.56 5.29
C ASN A 91 4.27 5.83 6.51
N VAL A 92 4.03 4.81 7.33
CA VAL A 92 3.04 4.88 8.42
C VAL A 92 3.46 5.82 9.56
N ASN A 93 4.76 5.99 9.76
CA ASN A 93 5.33 6.75 10.87
C ASN A 93 5.39 8.25 10.60
N THR A 94 5.49 8.63 9.31
CA THR A 94 5.66 10.03 8.91
C THR A 94 4.46 10.62 8.19
N GLY A 95 3.67 9.80 7.52
CA GLY A 95 2.62 10.25 6.61
C GLY A 95 3.10 10.54 5.19
N ALA A 96 4.39 10.34 4.90
CA ALA A 96 4.96 10.55 3.58
C ALA A 96 4.38 9.58 2.55
N ILE A 97 3.94 10.08 1.41
CA ILE A 97 3.49 9.27 0.29
C ILE A 97 4.71 8.81 -0.51
N LEU A 98 5.00 7.52 -0.47
CA LEU A 98 6.16 6.93 -1.15
C LEU A 98 5.86 6.57 -2.61
N ALA A 99 4.61 6.24 -2.91
CA ALA A 99 4.12 5.99 -4.27
C ALA A 99 2.62 6.23 -4.37
N MET A 100 2.16 6.69 -5.54
CA MET A 100 0.74 6.90 -5.82
C MET A 100 0.52 6.76 -7.34
N ALA A 101 -0.35 5.82 -7.75
CA ALA A 101 -0.61 5.54 -9.15
C ALA A 101 -2.09 5.34 -9.44
N CYS A 102 -2.51 5.82 -10.60
CA CYS A 102 -3.84 5.65 -11.17
C CYS A 102 -3.68 5.11 -12.59
N ILE A 103 -4.23 3.97 -12.90
CA ILE A 103 -4.29 3.39 -14.23
C ILE A 103 -5.75 3.53 -14.73
N GLU A 104 -6.06 4.20 -15.82
CA GLU A 104 -5.22 4.73 -16.88
C GLU A 104 -4.66 6.13 -16.52
N ASP A 105 -3.39 6.35 -16.83
CA ASP A 105 -2.73 7.65 -16.69
C ASP A 105 -2.64 8.36 -18.06
N TYR A 106 -2.18 9.60 -18.07
CA TYR A 106 -2.00 10.40 -19.26
C TYR A 106 -0.56 10.91 -19.38
N ASP A 107 -0.10 11.17 -20.61
CA ASP A 107 1.22 11.75 -20.84
C ASP A 107 1.24 13.22 -20.37
N LEU A 108 2.10 13.51 -19.39
CA LEU A 108 2.28 14.87 -18.85
C LEU A 108 2.84 15.86 -19.89
N ASN A 109 3.52 15.36 -20.94
CA ASN A 109 4.05 16.18 -22.04
C ASN A 109 3.00 16.44 -23.14
N ASP A 110 1.93 15.62 -23.20
CA ASP A 110 0.78 15.85 -24.09
C ASP A 110 -0.55 15.63 -23.33
N PRO A 111 -0.85 16.47 -22.34
CA PRO A 111 -1.99 16.28 -21.44
C PRO A 111 -3.35 16.41 -22.13
N GLN A 112 -3.37 16.96 -23.35
CA GLN A 112 -4.59 17.13 -24.15
C GLN A 112 -4.81 16.00 -25.16
N HIS A 113 -3.92 15.00 -25.19
CA HIS A 113 -4.02 13.87 -26.10
C HIS A 113 -5.34 13.11 -25.91
N LEU A 114 -6.00 12.85 -27.03
CA LEU A 114 -7.17 12.00 -27.11
C LEU A 114 -6.91 10.90 -28.13
N THR A 115 -7.26 9.67 -27.76
CA THR A 115 -7.23 8.54 -28.71
C THR A 115 -8.26 8.74 -29.83
N ASP A 116 -8.14 7.99 -30.91
CA ASP A 116 -9.12 8.11 -32.01
C ASP A 116 -10.50 7.61 -31.57
N GLU A 117 -10.58 6.59 -30.69
CA GLU A 117 -11.81 6.12 -30.07
C GLU A 117 -12.51 7.20 -29.23
N GLU A 118 -11.71 7.97 -28.46
CA GLU A 118 -12.24 9.09 -27.66
C GLU A 118 -12.74 10.24 -28.55
N LYS A 119 -12.05 10.53 -29.65
CA LYS A 119 -12.48 11.54 -30.62
C LYS A 119 -13.80 11.12 -31.29
N ASP A 120 -13.90 9.86 -31.71
CA ASP A 120 -15.13 9.29 -32.29
C ASP A 120 -16.29 9.30 -31.28
N TYR A 121 -16.00 8.96 -30.01
CA TYR A 121 -16.98 9.04 -28.92
C TYR A 121 -17.48 10.48 -28.72
N ILE A 122 -16.58 11.46 -28.63
CA ILE A 122 -16.95 12.87 -28.50
C ILE A 122 -17.79 13.35 -29.68
N ALA A 123 -17.45 12.92 -30.91
CA ALA A 123 -18.21 13.24 -32.10
C ALA A 123 -19.65 12.70 -32.03
N ALA A 124 -19.78 11.42 -31.68
CA ALA A 124 -21.09 10.74 -31.58
C ALA A 124 -21.95 11.30 -30.45
N GLU A 125 -21.38 11.54 -29.26
CA GLU A 125 -22.13 12.09 -28.11
C GLU A 125 -22.55 13.56 -28.35
N GLY A 126 -21.74 14.35 -29.06
CA GLY A 126 -22.06 15.73 -29.36
C GLY A 126 -23.24 15.93 -30.30
N GLU A 127 -23.62 14.90 -31.06
CA GLU A 127 -24.83 14.92 -31.92
C GLU A 127 -26.13 14.61 -31.15
N LYS A 128 -26.03 14.11 -29.92
CA LYS A 128 -27.20 13.74 -29.10
C LYS A 128 -27.74 14.94 -28.34
N ASP A 129 -29.05 15.16 -28.39
CA ASP A 129 -29.73 16.21 -27.63
C ASP A 129 -29.87 15.88 -26.12
N ASP A 130 -29.65 14.62 -25.72
CA ASP A 130 -29.79 14.11 -24.35
C ASP A 130 -28.55 13.31 -23.91
N SER A 131 -27.36 13.79 -24.28
CA SER A 131 -26.13 13.11 -23.89
C SER A 131 -25.96 13.04 -22.37
N SER A 132 -25.76 11.83 -21.85
CA SER A 132 -25.49 11.58 -20.44
C SER A 132 -24.17 12.17 -19.95
N GLU A 133 -23.31 12.64 -20.87
CA GLU A 133 -22.01 13.28 -20.58
C GLU A 133 -22.17 14.77 -20.19
N LEU A 134 -23.37 15.32 -20.31
CA LEU A 134 -23.69 16.70 -19.98
C LEU A 134 -24.62 16.80 -18.78
N THR A 135 -24.34 17.77 -17.92
CA THR A 135 -25.31 18.13 -16.86
C THR A 135 -26.45 18.93 -17.44
N ALA A 136 -27.62 18.89 -16.78
CA ALA A 136 -28.79 19.70 -17.18
C ALA A 136 -28.47 21.20 -17.22
N SER A 137 -27.52 21.69 -16.44
CA SER A 137 -27.06 23.09 -16.44
C SER A 137 -26.23 23.39 -17.68
N GLN A 138 -25.33 22.50 -18.05
CA GLN A 138 -24.48 22.62 -19.25
C GLN A 138 -25.35 22.61 -20.51
N GLU A 139 -26.33 21.71 -20.59
CA GLU A 139 -27.23 21.66 -21.74
C GLU A 139 -28.06 22.96 -21.90
N LYS A 140 -28.63 23.47 -20.80
CA LYS A 140 -29.33 24.76 -20.82
C LYS A 140 -28.46 25.93 -21.27
N GLU A 141 -27.19 25.94 -20.85
CA GLU A 141 -26.26 26.99 -21.27
C GLU A 141 -25.91 26.89 -22.76
N ILE A 142 -25.77 25.67 -23.28
CA ILE A 142 -25.55 25.41 -24.71
C ILE A 142 -26.77 25.87 -25.52
N GLU A 143 -27.97 25.52 -25.11
CA GLU A 143 -29.21 25.94 -25.78
C GLU A 143 -29.40 27.45 -25.79
N ALA A 144 -29.07 28.11 -24.67
CA ALA A 144 -29.22 29.56 -24.53
C ALA A 144 -28.25 30.36 -25.40
N ASN A 145 -27.03 29.83 -25.62
CA ASN A 145 -25.94 30.55 -26.28
C ASN A 145 -25.73 30.17 -27.75
N ASN A 146 -26.44 29.14 -28.29
CA ASN A 146 -26.23 28.63 -29.64
C ASN A 146 -27.57 28.51 -30.39
N SER A 147 -27.66 29.14 -31.54
CA SER A 147 -28.91 29.30 -32.27
C SER A 147 -29.23 28.14 -33.22
N THR A 148 -28.19 27.53 -33.82
CA THR A 148 -28.36 26.44 -34.79
C THR A 148 -28.08 25.06 -34.18
N VAL A 149 -28.54 24.01 -34.84
CA VAL A 149 -28.26 22.62 -34.44
C VAL A 149 -26.78 22.34 -34.50
N GLU A 150 -26.10 22.82 -35.54
CA GLU A 150 -24.67 22.65 -35.77
C GLU A 150 -23.83 23.36 -34.68
N GLU A 151 -24.23 24.58 -34.29
CA GLU A 151 -23.57 25.34 -33.20
C GLU A 151 -23.76 24.62 -31.87
N ARG A 152 -24.94 24.10 -31.56
CA ARG A 152 -25.21 23.30 -30.35
C ARG A 152 -24.38 22.01 -30.33
N ALA A 153 -24.36 21.27 -31.44
CA ALA A 153 -23.54 20.05 -31.54
C ALA A 153 -22.02 20.35 -31.34
N ALA A 154 -21.54 21.44 -31.92
CA ALA A 154 -20.13 21.87 -31.73
C ALA A 154 -19.84 22.27 -30.28
N ALA A 155 -20.76 22.99 -29.62
CA ALA A 155 -20.65 23.35 -28.21
C ALA A 155 -20.70 22.13 -27.30
N ARG A 156 -21.58 21.17 -27.54
CA ARG A 156 -21.63 19.88 -26.83
C ARG A 156 -20.29 19.13 -26.94
N ARG A 157 -19.78 18.94 -28.15
CA ARG A 157 -18.46 18.29 -28.38
C ARG A 157 -17.36 18.96 -27.58
N LYS A 158 -17.34 20.30 -27.52
CA LYS A 158 -16.33 21.04 -26.73
C LYS A 158 -16.48 20.76 -25.22
N VAL A 159 -17.70 20.76 -24.69
CA VAL A 159 -17.94 20.50 -23.26
C VAL A 159 -17.62 19.06 -22.93
N ILE A 160 -18.05 18.10 -23.73
CA ILE A 160 -17.77 16.66 -23.54
C ILE A 160 -16.27 16.40 -23.57
N ARG A 161 -15.56 17.02 -24.55
CA ARG A 161 -14.08 16.93 -24.61
C ARG A 161 -13.44 17.44 -23.32
N ASN A 162 -13.86 18.58 -22.81
CA ASN A 162 -13.30 19.15 -21.58
C ASN A 162 -13.64 18.27 -20.36
N ASN A 163 -14.85 17.77 -20.25
CA ASN A 163 -15.23 16.85 -19.18
C ASN A 163 -14.37 15.59 -19.19
N LEU A 164 -14.11 15.01 -20.37
CA LEU A 164 -13.24 13.85 -20.53
C LEU A 164 -11.80 14.15 -20.10
N LEU A 165 -11.23 15.27 -20.54
CA LEU A 165 -9.88 15.69 -20.14
C LEU A 165 -9.79 15.95 -18.64
N PHE A 166 -10.76 16.65 -18.05
CA PHE A 166 -10.79 16.87 -16.60
C PHE A 166 -10.86 15.56 -15.82
N LYS A 167 -11.62 14.57 -16.34
CA LYS A 167 -11.67 13.22 -15.76
C LYS A 167 -10.30 12.52 -15.84
N LYS A 168 -9.60 12.62 -16.97
CA LYS A 168 -8.25 12.06 -17.13
C LYS A 168 -7.21 12.70 -16.19
N TRP A 169 -7.31 14.01 -15.98
CA TRP A 169 -6.37 14.74 -15.12
C TRP A 169 -6.62 14.57 -13.62
N ARG A 170 -7.75 13.97 -13.25
CA ARG A 170 -8.09 13.74 -11.84
C ARG A 170 -7.19 12.68 -11.22
N ASN A 171 -6.77 12.93 -10.00
CA ASN A 171 -6.13 11.93 -9.18
C ASN A 171 -7.19 11.19 -8.35
N PHE A 172 -7.54 9.97 -8.75
CA PHE A 172 -8.55 9.16 -8.08
C PHE A 172 -8.28 9.02 -6.57
N ILE A 173 -7.01 8.93 -6.17
CA ILE A 173 -6.64 8.71 -4.76
C ILE A 173 -7.09 9.86 -3.86
N THR A 174 -7.06 11.11 -4.37
CA THR A 174 -7.38 12.31 -3.59
C THR A 174 -8.72 12.94 -3.96
N SER A 175 -9.15 12.78 -5.23
CA SER A 175 -10.27 13.54 -5.78
C SER A 175 -11.57 12.74 -5.97
N ASP A 176 -11.49 11.42 -5.85
CA ASP A 176 -12.65 10.54 -6.00
C ASP A 176 -13.02 9.85 -4.69
N ILE A 177 -14.29 9.47 -4.57
CA ILE A 177 -14.80 8.72 -3.43
C ILE A 177 -15.23 7.33 -3.88
N TYR A 178 -15.05 6.36 -3.01
CA TYR A 178 -15.43 4.97 -3.27
C TYR A 178 -16.07 4.33 -2.04
N ASP A 179 -16.73 3.21 -2.25
CA ASP A 179 -17.35 2.41 -1.20
C ASP A 179 -16.28 1.50 -0.56
N PRO A 180 -15.76 1.75 0.67
CA PRO A 180 -14.62 1.03 1.22
C PRO A 180 -14.95 -0.42 1.57
N GLY A 181 -16.23 -0.73 1.76
CA GLY A 181 -16.67 -2.07 2.10
C GLY A 181 -15.98 -2.65 3.32
N SER A 182 -15.69 -3.94 3.26
CA SER A 182 -15.16 -4.68 4.40
C SER A 182 -13.77 -4.24 4.88
N VAL A 183 -13.04 -3.39 4.16
CA VAL A 183 -11.81 -2.76 4.67
C VAL A 183 -12.14 -1.91 5.90
N PHE A 184 -13.29 -1.22 5.91
CA PHE A 184 -13.72 -0.38 7.03
C PHE A 184 -13.96 -1.15 8.34
N LYS A 185 -14.14 -2.48 8.31
CA LYS A 185 -14.34 -3.29 9.53
C LYS A 185 -13.22 -3.16 10.54
N ILE A 186 -12.01 -2.82 10.12
CA ILE A 186 -10.88 -2.55 11.01
C ILE A 186 -11.15 -1.34 11.90
N ILE A 187 -11.84 -0.33 11.38
CA ILE A 187 -12.24 0.87 12.15
C ILE A 187 -13.33 0.51 13.17
N THR A 188 -14.35 -0.25 12.74
CA THR A 188 -15.41 -0.73 13.64
C THR A 188 -14.85 -1.63 14.74
N ALA A 189 -13.89 -2.52 14.42
CA ALA A 189 -13.19 -3.34 15.42
C ALA A 189 -12.39 -2.47 16.39
N SER A 190 -11.65 -1.50 15.88
CA SER A 190 -10.86 -0.56 16.68
C SER A 190 -11.74 0.21 17.69
N ALA A 191 -12.83 0.80 17.20
CA ALA A 191 -13.77 1.54 18.04
C ALA A 191 -14.42 0.63 19.11
N GLY A 192 -14.85 -0.57 18.72
CA GLY A 192 -15.47 -1.52 19.64
C GLY A 192 -14.53 -2.00 20.75
N LEU A 193 -13.25 -2.20 20.44
CA LEU A 193 -12.21 -2.58 21.39
C LEU A 193 -11.83 -1.40 22.30
N GLU A 194 -11.65 -0.20 21.74
CA GLU A 194 -11.28 1.00 22.50
C GLU A 194 -12.35 1.37 23.53
N GLU A 195 -13.63 1.27 23.17
CA GLU A 195 -14.77 1.49 24.07
C GLU A 195 -15.09 0.28 24.96
N ASN A 196 -14.33 -0.80 24.87
CA ASN A 196 -14.52 -2.04 25.65
C ASN A 196 -15.92 -2.64 25.51
N VAL A 197 -16.64 -2.37 24.39
CA VAL A 197 -17.95 -2.99 24.11
C VAL A 197 -17.80 -4.38 23.52
N VAL A 198 -16.60 -4.71 23.03
CA VAL A 198 -16.15 -6.04 22.63
C VAL A 198 -14.71 -6.27 23.09
N THR A 199 -14.35 -7.57 23.24
CA THR A 199 -12.97 -8.03 23.46
C THR A 199 -12.60 -8.99 22.33
N PRO A 200 -11.32 -9.40 22.16
CA PRO A 200 -10.93 -10.43 21.18
C PRO A 200 -11.74 -11.72 21.30
N GLU A 201 -12.14 -12.11 22.51
CA GLU A 201 -12.90 -13.34 22.83
C GLU A 201 -14.42 -13.15 22.66
N THR A 202 -14.89 -11.93 22.41
CA THR A 202 -16.33 -11.68 22.17
C THR A 202 -16.81 -12.54 21.01
N SER A 203 -17.79 -13.41 21.27
CA SER A 203 -18.27 -14.39 20.30
C SER A 203 -19.64 -14.02 19.73
N TYR A 204 -19.86 -14.48 18.49
CA TYR A 204 -21.13 -14.34 17.77
C TYR A 204 -21.36 -15.57 16.88
N THR A 205 -22.62 -16.06 16.83
CA THR A 205 -23.00 -17.16 15.95
C THR A 205 -23.63 -16.66 14.68
N CYS A 206 -22.88 -16.72 13.58
CA CYS A 206 -23.36 -16.30 12.25
C CYS A 206 -24.14 -17.44 11.58
N THR A 207 -25.43 -17.21 11.31
CA THR A 207 -26.32 -18.13 10.58
C THR A 207 -26.51 -17.76 9.10
N GLY A 208 -25.62 -16.89 8.56
CA GLY A 208 -25.67 -16.43 7.17
C GLY A 208 -26.53 -15.19 6.94
N LYS A 209 -27.22 -14.69 7.96
CA LYS A 209 -28.04 -13.47 7.92
C LYS A 209 -28.27 -12.91 9.31
N ILE A 210 -28.69 -11.66 9.40
CA ILE A 210 -29.16 -10.99 10.61
C ILE A 210 -30.36 -10.12 10.29
N GLN A 211 -31.35 -10.08 11.17
CA GLN A 211 -32.50 -9.18 11.07
C GLN A 211 -32.16 -7.86 11.75
N VAL A 212 -32.35 -6.74 11.03
CA VAL A 212 -32.18 -5.37 11.53
C VAL A 212 -33.44 -4.60 11.18
N ALA A 213 -34.22 -4.25 12.17
CA ALA A 213 -35.55 -3.68 11.98
C ALA A 213 -36.39 -4.52 10.99
N ASP A 214 -36.89 -3.93 9.91
CA ASP A 214 -37.66 -4.57 8.84
C ASP A 214 -36.79 -5.24 7.75
N ARG A 215 -35.45 -5.09 7.81
CA ARG A 215 -34.51 -5.57 6.78
C ARG A 215 -33.74 -6.81 7.22
N THR A 216 -33.57 -7.74 6.30
CA THR A 216 -32.66 -8.88 6.47
C THR A 216 -31.35 -8.63 5.74
N ILE A 217 -30.26 -8.46 6.49
CA ILE A 217 -28.92 -8.28 5.94
C ILE A 217 -28.23 -9.64 5.86
N LYS A 218 -27.68 -9.97 4.71
CA LYS A 218 -27.08 -11.29 4.43
C LYS A 218 -25.57 -11.25 4.57
N CYS A 219 -25.01 -12.33 5.10
CA CYS A 219 -23.57 -12.57 5.02
C CYS A 219 -23.18 -13.05 3.61
N HIS A 220 -21.94 -12.80 3.20
CA HIS A 220 -21.43 -13.37 1.94
C HIS A 220 -21.46 -14.92 1.98
N LYS A 221 -21.15 -15.55 3.12
CA LYS A 221 -21.36 -16.98 3.34
C LYS A 221 -22.80 -17.26 3.77
N ARG A 222 -23.64 -17.65 2.83
CA ARG A 222 -25.08 -17.82 3.04
C ARG A 222 -25.45 -18.91 4.07
N THR A 223 -24.60 -19.92 4.22
CA THR A 223 -24.76 -20.99 5.23
C THR A 223 -24.33 -20.55 6.64
N GLY A 224 -23.76 -19.34 6.76
CA GLY A 224 -23.19 -18.84 8.01
C GLY A 224 -21.77 -19.35 8.28
N HIS A 225 -21.12 -18.68 9.23
CA HIS A 225 -19.76 -19.03 9.69
C HIS A 225 -19.79 -19.88 10.97
N GLY A 226 -20.98 -20.07 11.60
CA GLY A 226 -21.07 -20.66 12.93
C GLY A 226 -20.62 -19.70 14.02
N THR A 227 -20.27 -20.24 15.18
CA THR A 227 -19.77 -19.43 16.30
C THR A 227 -18.30 -19.09 16.08
N GLN A 228 -17.98 -17.83 16.21
CA GLN A 228 -16.64 -17.27 15.99
C GLN A 228 -16.42 -16.08 16.95
N ASP A 229 -15.18 -15.86 17.33
CA ASP A 229 -14.74 -14.69 18.08
C ASP A 229 -14.51 -13.48 17.17
N LEU A 230 -14.06 -12.35 17.74
CA LEU A 230 -13.84 -11.12 16.99
C LEU A 230 -12.75 -11.28 15.92
N THR A 231 -11.67 -12.00 16.24
CA THR A 231 -10.57 -12.28 15.31
C THR A 231 -11.07 -13.09 14.11
N HIS A 232 -11.76 -14.20 14.34
CA HIS A 232 -12.35 -15.01 13.26
C HIS A 232 -13.46 -14.25 12.51
N GLY A 233 -14.19 -13.36 13.18
CA GLY A 233 -15.15 -12.44 12.55
C GLY A 233 -14.50 -11.53 11.53
N LEU A 234 -13.30 -11.00 11.83
CA LEU A 234 -12.50 -10.17 10.91
C LEU A 234 -11.86 -11.03 9.81
N MET A 235 -11.25 -12.18 10.15
CA MET A 235 -10.66 -13.13 9.21
C MET A 235 -11.66 -13.59 8.14
N ASN A 236 -12.87 -13.95 8.57
CA ASN A 236 -13.97 -14.38 7.72
C ASN A 236 -14.75 -13.22 7.11
N SER A 237 -14.40 -11.98 7.41
CA SER A 237 -15.14 -10.79 6.95
C SER A 237 -16.66 -10.86 7.17
N CYS A 238 -17.10 -11.33 8.35
CA CYS A 238 -18.49 -11.63 8.66
C CYS A 238 -19.34 -10.37 8.86
N ASN A 239 -20.26 -10.05 7.93
CA ASN A 239 -21.13 -8.89 8.06
C ASN A 239 -22.03 -8.91 9.30
N PRO A 240 -22.77 -10.03 9.62
CA PRO A 240 -23.59 -10.07 10.81
C PRO A 240 -22.83 -9.84 12.13
N PHE A 241 -21.59 -10.30 12.20
CA PHE A 241 -20.73 -10.04 13.36
C PHE A 241 -20.49 -8.54 13.55
N PHE A 242 -20.03 -7.86 12.48
CA PHE A 242 -19.71 -6.44 12.55
C PHE A 242 -20.95 -5.55 12.71
N ILE A 243 -22.12 -5.95 12.23
CA ILE A 243 -23.38 -5.32 12.57
C ILE A 243 -23.61 -5.36 14.09
N THR A 244 -23.37 -6.52 14.72
CA THR A 244 -23.53 -6.66 16.18
C THR A 244 -22.52 -5.79 16.94
N VAL A 245 -21.28 -5.67 16.46
CA VAL A 245 -20.26 -4.78 17.05
C VAL A 245 -20.74 -3.33 16.97
N GLY A 246 -21.17 -2.87 15.78
CA GLY A 246 -21.65 -1.51 15.60
C GLY A 246 -22.91 -1.19 16.43
N GLN A 247 -23.85 -2.14 16.55
CA GLN A 247 -25.02 -1.97 17.41
C GLN A 247 -24.66 -1.89 18.90
N LYS A 248 -23.65 -2.63 19.37
CA LYS A 248 -23.12 -2.52 20.75
C LYS A 248 -22.42 -1.20 20.98
N LEU A 249 -21.70 -0.69 19.97
CA LEU A 249 -21.01 0.59 20.02
C LEU A 249 -22.04 1.76 20.09
N GLY A 250 -23.14 1.64 19.32
CA GLY A 250 -24.15 2.68 19.20
C GLY A 250 -23.78 3.76 18.20
N ALA A 251 -24.78 4.52 17.73
CA ALA A 251 -24.61 5.52 16.67
C ALA A 251 -23.67 6.66 17.08
N GLU A 252 -23.77 7.13 18.31
CA GLU A 252 -22.97 8.25 18.83
C GLU A 252 -21.47 7.92 18.81
N LYS A 253 -21.09 6.79 19.42
CA LYS A 253 -19.69 6.37 19.44
C LYS A 253 -19.18 5.97 18.06
N PHE A 254 -19.99 5.29 17.25
CA PHE A 254 -19.63 4.98 15.87
C PHE A 254 -19.30 6.26 15.09
N TYR A 255 -20.12 7.30 15.20
CA TYR A 255 -19.93 8.57 14.52
C TYR A 255 -18.68 9.31 15.05
N GLU A 256 -18.45 9.31 16.38
CA GLU A 256 -17.26 9.87 17.01
C GLU A 256 -15.96 9.26 16.42
N TYR A 257 -15.89 7.93 16.28
CA TYR A 257 -14.73 7.27 15.66
C TYR A 257 -14.66 7.50 14.15
N PHE A 258 -15.79 7.61 13.46
CA PHE A 258 -15.83 7.97 12.05
C PHE A 258 -15.19 9.35 11.82
N GLU A 259 -15.49 10.33 12.67
CA GLU A 259 -14.84 11.64 12.67
C GLU A 259 -13.37 11.56 13.13
N ALA A 260 -13.09 10.84 14.21
CA ALA A 260 -11.75 10.73 14.77
C ALA A 260 -10.74 10.17 13.74
N PHE A 261 -11.13 9.17 12.94
CA PHE A 261 -10.32 8.63 11.85
C PHE A 261 -10.26 9.52 10.60
N GLY A 262 -10.93 10.69 10.60
CA GLY A 262 -10.81 11.73 9.59
C GLY A 262 -11.71 11.56 8.37
N PHE A 263 -12.78 10.76 8.44
CA PHE A 263 -13.67 10.52 7.31
C PHE A 263 -14.67 11.64 7.02
N THR A 264 -14.79 12.64 7.90
CA THR A 264 -15.68 13.80 7.72
C THR A 264 -14.96 15.06 7.22
N GLU A 265 -13.65 14.99 7.02
CA GLU A 265 -12.81 16.14 6.68
C GLU A 265 -11.72 15.77 5.65
N LYS A 266 -11.09 16.77 5.05
CA LYS A 266 -9.91 16.57 4.21
C LYS A 266 -8.74 16.06 5.03
N THR A 267 -7.89 15.24 4.42
CA THR A 267 -6.65 14.78 5.07
C THR A 267 -5.62 15.90 5.21
N GLY A 268 -5.72 16.91 4.34
CA GLY A 268 -4.79 18.02 4.27
C GLY A 268 -3.52 17.70 3.48
N ILE A 269 -3.57 16.67 2.61
CA ILE A 269 -2.48 16.39 1.68
C ILE A 269 -2.15 17.63 0.83
N ASP A 270 -0.90 17.85 0.54
CA ASP A 270 -0.37 18.98 -0.23
C ASP A 270 -0.56 18.82 -1.76
N LEU A 271 -1.69 18.24 -2.16
CA LEU A 271 -2.15 18.14 -3.55
C LEU A 271 -3.40 19.00 -3.77
N PRO A 272 -3.65 19.46 -5.00
CA PRO A 272 -4.88 20.20 -5.31
C PRO A 272 -6.09 19.25 -5.42
N ALA A 273 -7.28 19.83 -5.39
CA ALA A 273 -8.55 19.13 -5.67
C ALA A 273 -8.84 17.92 -4.75
N GLU A 274 -8.32 17.93 -3.52
CA GLU A 274 -8.72 16.94 -2.53
C GLU A 274 -10.22 17.07 -2.25
N THR A 275 -10.97 15.97 -2.44
CA THR A 275 -12.42 15.93 -2.20
C THR A 275 -12.69 15.90 -0.70
N MET A 276 -13.62 16.74 -0.27
CA MET A 276 -14.20 16.69 1.07
C MET A 276 -15.54 15.95 0.97
N PRO A 277 -15.73 14.85 1.70
CA PRO A 277 -17.01 14.18 1.78
C PRO A 277 -18.10 15.11 2.33
N VAL A 278 -19.29 15.05 1.76
CA VAL A 278 -20.43 15.92 2.11
C VAL A 278 -21.38 15.18 3.02
N ALA A 279 -21.63 15.75 4.20
CA ALA A 279 -22.57 15.23 5.18
C ALA A 279 -23.99 15.10 4.59
N GLY A 280 -24.66 14.00 4.85
CA GLY A 280 -25.99 13.68 4.33
C GLY A 280 -26.00 13.26 2.85
N VAL A 281 -24.86 13.34 2.14
CA VAL A 281 -24.71 12.89 0.75
C VAL A 281 -23.77 11.68 0.68
N ASN A 282 -22.56 11.83 1.19
CA ASN A 282 -21.54 10.78 1.15
C ASN A 282 -21.51 9.94 2.42
N TYR A 283 -22.02 10.42 3.53
CA TYR A 283 -22.12 9.70 4.80
C TYR A 283 -23.31 10.20 5.64
N HIS A 284 -23.82 9.35 6.53
CA HIS A 284 -24.88 9.70 7.47
C HIS A 284 -24.33 10.52 8.63
N THR A 285 -25.02 11.63 8.95
CA THR A 285 -24.77 12.38 10.19
C THR A 285 -25.40 11.66 11.39
N LEU A 286 -25.04 12.07 12.60
CA LEU A 286 -25.62 11.49 13.82
C LEU A 286 -27.17 11.56 13.82
N ASP A 287 -27.75 12.66 13.33
CA ASP A 287 -29.21 12.86 13.25
C ASP A 287 -29.89 11.92 12.24
N THR A 288 -29.16 11.45 11.22
CA THR A 288 -29.67 10.56 10.17
C THR A 288 -29.25 9.12 10.33
N MET A 289 -28.41 8.82 11.34
CA MET A 289 -27.88 7.47 11.60
C MET A 289 -28.85 6.64 12.45
N GLY A 290 -29.89 6.09 11.81
CA GLY A 290 -30.76 5.10 12.42
C GLY A 290 -30.08 3.73 12.58
N ILE A 291 -30.79 2.77 13.15
CA ILE A 291 -30.26 1.41 13.41
C ILE A 291 -29.87 0.68 12.11
N VAL A 292 -30.53 0.95 11.00
CA VAL A 292 -30.23 0.33 9.70
C VAL A 292 -28.97 0.93 9.10
N GLU A 293 -28.87 2.25 9.12
CA GLU A 293 -27.70 3.00 8.64
C GLU A 293 -26.45 2.65 9.44
N LEU A 294 -26.54 2.64 10.77
CA LEU A 294 -25.47 2.18 11.67
C LEU A 294 -25.04 0.75 11.33
N SER A 295 -26.01 -0.15 11.14
CA SER A 295 -25.72 -1.56 10.85
C SER A 295 -25.01 -1.72 9.51
N SER A 296 -25.39 -0.99 8.46
CA SER A 296 -24.71 -1.05 7.16
C SER A 296 -23.34 -0.36 7.20
N SER A 297 -23.24 0.77 7.88
CA SER A 297 -21.97 1.49 8.05
C SER A 297 -20.92 0.67 8.84
N SER A 298 -21.36 -0.14 9.80
CA SER A 298 -20.46 -0.99 10.62
C SER A 298 -19.64 -1.99 9.80
N PHE A 299 -20.05 -2.34 8.60
CA PHE A 299 -19.25 -3.21 7.71
C PHE A 299 -18.83 -2.51 6.41
N GLY A 300 -18.90 -1.16 6.37
CA GLY A 300 -18.32 -0.33 5.31
C GLY A 300 -19.25 -0.06 4.13
N GLN A 301 -20.56 -0.06 4.33
CA GLN A 301 -21.55 0.32 3.31
C GLN A 301 -22.38 1.52 3.76
N SER A 302 -23.13 2.12 2.84
CA SER A 302 -23.96 3.32 3.06
C SER A 302 -23.19 4.60 3.29
N PHE A 303 -21.90 4.62 2.97
CA PHE A 303 -21.08 5.83 2.91
C PHE A 303 -19.90 5.63 1.94
N GLN A 304 -19.30 6.74 1.55
CA GLN A 304 -18.16 6.78 0.64
C GLN A 304 -17.02 7.62 1.24
N VAL A 305 -15.78 7.23 0.97
CA VAL A 305 -14.57 7.89 1.44
C VAL A 305 -13.56 8.02 0.30
N THR A 306 -12.59 8.93 0.42
CA THR A 306 -11.47 8.96 -0.53
C THR A 306 -10.45 7.88 -0.20
N PRO A 307 -9.73 7.33 -1.19
CA PRO A 307 -8.63 6.39 -0.93
C PRO A 307 -7.57 6.95 0.01
N ILE A 308 -7.25 8.24 -0.08
CA ILE A 308 -6.27 8.88 0.81
C ILE A 308 -6.75 8.91 2.27
N GLN A 309 -8.05 9.13 2.53
CA GLN A 309 -8.60 8.99 3.87
C GLN A 309 -8.46 7.55 4.39
N MET A 310 -8.77 6.56 3.55
CA MET A 310 -8.73 5.16 3.96
C MET A 310 -7.31 4.68 4.28
N ILE A 311 -6.30 5.01 3.46
CA ILE A 311 -4.91 4.62 3.78
C ILE A 311 -4.38 5.35 5.01
N THR A 312 -4.77 6.61 5.22
CA THR A 312 -4.41 7.36 6.43
C THR A 312 -4.98 6.70 7.68
N ALA A 313 -6.22 6.20 7.62
CA ALA A 313 -6.86 5.45 8.69
C ALA A 313 -6.20 4.09 8.95
N ILE A 314 -5.81 3.35 7.89
CA ILE A 314 -5.03 2.10 7.97
C ILE A 314 -3.68 2.38 8.64
N SER A 315 -2.98 3.44 8.21
CA SER A 315 -1.70 3.86 8.78
C SER A 315 -1.82 4.24 10.25
N ALA A 316 -2.95 4.83 10.68
CA ALA A 316 -3.18 5.13 12.09
C ALA A 316 -3.25 3.86 12.95
N ILE A 317 -3.83 2.77 12.45
CA ILE A 317 -3.80 1.47 13.15
C ILE A 317 -2.36 0.95 13.21
N ALA A 318 -1.62 1.02 12.10
CA ALA A 318 -0.25 0.53 12.01
C ALA A 318 0.70 1.24 12.99
N ASN A 319 0.62 2.56 13.12
CA ASN A 319 1.56 3.37 13.91
C ASN A 319 1.17 3.59 15.38
N GLY A 320 0.31 2.75 15.93
CA GLY A 320 -0.12 2.83 17.33
C GLY A 320 -1.21 3.86 17.60
N GLY A 321 -2.06 4.13 16.64
CA GLY A 321 -3.28 4.94 16.78
C GLY A 321 -3.14 6.42 16.43
N LYS A 322 -2.06 6.86 15.80
CA LYS A 322 -1.82 8.26 15.43
C LYS A 322 -2.28 8.54 14.01
N LEU A 323 -3.25 9.42 13.84
CA LEU A 323 -3.67 9.91 12.52
C LEU A 323 -2.69 10.96 12.02
N MET A 324 -1.94 10.62 10.96
CA MET A 324 -0.95 11.51 10.36
C MET A 324 -1.57 12.39 9.28
N THR A 325 -0.96 13.56 9.03
CA THR A 325 -1.22 14.33 7.80
C THR A 325 -0.40 13.74 6.67
N PRO A 326 -1.01 13.26 5.57
CA PRO A 326 -0.24 12.80 4.41
C PRO A 326 0.40 13.98 3.66
N TYR A 327 1.57 13.76 3.05
CA TYR A 327 2.25 14.77 2.26
C TYR A 327 3.12 14.16 1.16
N VAL A 328 3.37 14.95 0.10
CA VAL A 328 4.13 14.55 -1.09
C VAL A 328 5.42 15.37 -1.24
N VAL A 329 5.44 16.62 -0.75
CA VAL A 329 6.62 17.48 -0.84
C VAL A 329 7.41 17.41 0.46
N ALA A 330 8.62 16.84 0.39
CA ALA A 330 9.54 16.74 1.53
C ALA A 330 10.25 18.06 1.79
N LYS A 331 10.78 18.70 0.73
CA LYS A 331 11.59 19.94 0.85
C LYS A 331 11.36 20.87 -0.33
N GLN A 332 11.62 22.14 -0.08
CA GLN A 332 11.74 23.17 -1.11
C GLN A 332 13.19 23.70 -1.10
N LEU A 333 13.80 23.80 -2.27
CA LEU A 333 15.19 24.22 -2.42
C LEU A 333 15.26 25.52 -3.23
N ASP A 334 16.14 26.45 -2.84
CA ASP A 334 16.45 27.65 -3.62
C ASP A 334 17.29 27.30 -4.87
N GLU A 335 17.64 28.32 -5.65
CA GLU A 335 18.46 28.20 -6.87
C GLU A 335 19.88 27.64 -6.61
N ASN A 336 20.37 27.71 -5.37
CA ASN A 336 21.69 27.23 -4.96
C ASN A 336 21.61 25.82 -4.33
N GLY A 337 20.42 25.24 -4.24
CA GLY A 337 20.18 23.94 -3.62
C GLY A 337 20.07 23.98 -2.08
N ASN A 338 19.97 25.18 -1.47
CA ASN A 338 19.76 25.28 -0.03
C ASN A 338 18.29 25.01 0.32
N VAL A 339 18.06 24.38 1.46
CA VAL A 339 16.70 24.09 1.96
C VAL A 339 16.04 25.39 2.42
N VAL A 340 14.97 25.79 1.73
CA VAL A 340 14.10 26.92 2.08
C VAL A 340 13.01 26.48 3.06
N SER A 341 12.46 25.30 2.84
CA SER A 341 11.40 24.70 3.68
C SER A 341 11.53 23.19 3.69
N GLU A 342 11.21 22.57 4.84
CA GLU A 342 11.19 21.12 5.03
C GLU A 342 9.92 20.71 5.77
N THR A 343 9.16 19.78 5.18
CA THR A 343 7.94 19.27 5.79
C THR A 343 8.31 18.34 6.95
N GLN A 344 7.78 18.63 8.14
CA GLN A 344 7.92 17.76 9.29
C GLN A 344 6.69 16.86 9.45
N PRO A 345 6.86 15.57 9.83
CA PRO A 345 5.74 14.70 10.12
C PRO A 345 4.78 15.32 11.13
N ASN A 346 3.50 15.34 10.80
CA ASN A 346 2.47 15.97 11.62
C ASN A 346 1.41 14.96 12.08
N VAL A 347 1.34 14.75 13.40
CA VAL A 347 0.28 13.97 14.04
C VAL A 347 -0.94 14.87 14.23
N ARG A 348 -2.03 14.61 13.50
CA ARG A 348 -3.29 15.35 13.65
C ARG A 348 -3.93 15.08 15.01
N ARG A 349 -3.99 13.81 15.42
CA ARG A 349 -4.54 13.34 16.70
C ARG A 349 -4.23 11.88 16.97
N GLN A 350 -4.38 11.45 18.22
CA GLN A 350 -4.45 10.07 18.65
C GLN A 350 -5.90 9.61 18.52
N VAL A 351 -6.19 8.59 17.71
CA VAL A 351 -7.57 8.11 17.43
C VAL A 351 -7.95 6.88 18.25
N ILE A 352 -6.99 6.02 18.55
CA ILE A 352 -7.12 4.85 19.42
C ILE A 352 -5.83 4.68 20.23
N SER A 353 -5.89 3.96 21.32
CA SER A 353 -4.71 3.62 22.13
C SER A 353 -3.75 2.70 21.34
N LYS A 354 -2.46 2.74 21.70
CA LYS A 354 -1.46 1.81 21.17
C LYS A 354 -1.84 0.35 21.44
N GLN A 355 -2.47 0.08 22.57
CA GLN A 355 -2.92 -1.26 22.92
C GLN A 355 -3.99 -1.76 21.94
N THR A 356 -5.03 -0.98 21.67
CA THR A 356 -6.07 -1.30 20.69
C THR A 356 -5.47 -1.46 19.30
N ALA A 357 -4.59 -0.56 18.89
CA ALA A 357 -3.90 -0.63 17.60
C ALA A 357 -3.15 -1.95 17.42
N ASN A 358 -2.36 -2.38 18.43
CA ASN A 358 -1.62 -3.64 18.39
C ASN A 358 -2.56 -4.87 18.33
N ILE A 359 -3.67 -4.86 19.06
CA ILE A 359 -4.65 -5.95 19.01
C ILE A 359 -5.24 -6.06 17.60
N VAL A 360 -5.65 -4.94 17.00
CA VAL A 360 -6.23 -4.92 15.65
C VAL A 360 -5.18 -5.31 14.60
N ALA A 361 -3.92 -4.86 14.74
CA ALA A 361 -2.80 -5.27 13.88
C ALA A 361 -2.62 -6.80 13.87
N GLY A 362 -2.59 -7.43 15.05
CA GLY A 362 -2.51 -8.90 15.16
C GLY A 362 -3.73 -9.61 14.55
N MET A 363 -4.94 -9.05 14.69
CA MET A 363 -6.13 -9.59 14.02
C MET A 363 -6.05 -9.45 12.49
N MET A 364 -5.53 -8.33 11.97
CA MET A 364 -5.31 -8.10 10.54
C MET A 364 -4.23 -9.03 9.97
N GLU A 365 -3.19 -9.36 10.74
CA GLU A 365 -2.20 -10.38 10.37
C GLU A 365 -2.87 -11.76 10.22
N GLN A 366 -3.78 -12.14 11.11
CA GLN A 366 -4.54 -13.39 11.00
C GLN A 366 -5.45 -13.42 9.74
N VAL A 367 -5.95 -12.28 9.27
CA VAL A 367 -6.66 -12.21 7.97
C VAL A 367 -5.77 -12.64 6.82
N VAL A 368 -4.48 -12.30 6.87
CA VAL A 368 -3.50 -12.65 5.83
C VAL A 368 -2.97 -14.08 6.01
N THR A 369 -2.68 -14.49 7.22
CA THR A 369 -2.11 -15.84 7.45
C THR A 369 -3.13 -16.97 7.22
N SER A 370 -4.40 -16.75 7.59
CA SER A 370 -5.42 -17.82 7.60
C SER A 370 -6.81 -17.40 7.12
N GLY A 371 -6.99 -16.13 6.76
CA GLY A 371 -8.29 -15.55 6.40
C GLY A 371 -8.48 -15.28 4.92
N THR A 372 -9.34 -14.30 4.64
CA THR A 372 -9.70 -13.86 3.27
C THR A 372 -8.55 -13.17 2.53
N GLY A 373 -7.49 -12.77 3.23
CA GLY A 373 -6.31 -12.07 2.71
C GLY A 373 -5.11 -12.95 2.38
N LYS A 374 -5.23 -14.27 2.43
CA LYS A 374 -4.11 -15.22 2.33
C LYS A 374 -3.18 -15.05 1.12
N ASN A 375 -3.69 -14.50 0.01
CA ASN A 375 -2.88 -14.24 -1.18
C ASN A 375 -1.98 -12.99 -1.03
N ALA A 376 -2.09 -12.26 0.09
CA ALA A 376 -1.17 -11.18 0.46
C ALA A 376 -0.05 -11.65 1.40
N TYR A 377 0.02 -12.95 1.69
CA TYR A 377 1.08 -13.51 2.52
C TYR A 377 2.43 -13.40 1.82
N VAL A 378 3.42 -12.87 2.54
CA VAL A 378 4.82 -12.77 2.10
C VAL A 378 5.68 -13.37 3.20
N ALA A 379 6.42 -14.42 2.88
CA ALA A 379 7.29 -15.09 3.84
C ALA A 379 8.36 -14.13 4.40
N GLY A 380 8.51 -14.12 5.72
CA GLY A 380 9.44 -13.26 6.44
C GLY A 380 9.00 -11.80 6.58
N TYR A 381 7.90 -11.38 5.93
CA TYR A 381 7.30 -10.06 6.14
C TYR A 381 5.88 -10.24 6.68
N ARG A 382 5.70 -10.03 7.93
CA ARG A 382 4.42 -10.17 8.62
C ARG A 382 3.41 -9.14 8.10
N VAL A 383 2.65 -9.50 7.06
CA VAL A 383 1.66 -8.59 6.45
C VAL A 383 0.37 -8.62 7.25
N ALA A 384 -0.10 -7.46 7.70
CA ALA A 384 -1.41 -7.27 8.32
C ALA A 384 -2.34 -6.56 7.32
N GLY A 385 -3.53 -7.13 7.03
CA GLY A 385 -4.37 -6.53 6.00
C GLY A 385 -5.84 -6.91 6.08
N LYS A 386 -6.66 -6.24 5.26
CA LYS A 386 -8.09 -6.50 5.15
C LYS A 386 -8.59 -6.35 3.72
N THR A 387 -9.32 -7.35 3.25
CA THR A 387 -9.95 -7.38 1.93
C THR A 387 -11.29 -6.63 1.93
N GLY A 388 -11.58 -5.94 0.82
CA GLY A 388 -12.86 -5.33 0.51
C GLY A 388 -13.43 -5.85 -0.81
N THR A 389 -14.73 -5.99 -0.84
CA THR A 389 -15.53 -6.20 -2.05
C THR A 389 -16.85 -5.52 -1.80
N SER A 390 -17.06 -4.37 -2.41
CA SER A 390 -18.26 -3.54 -2.20
C SER A 390 -19.05 -3.42 -3.49
N GLN A 391 -20.35 -3.52 -3.38
CA GLN A 391 -21.23 -3.13 -4.47
C GLN A 391 -21.36 -1.60 -4.47
N LYS A 392 -21.23 -0.97 -5.62
CA LYS A 392 -21.38 0.49 -5.75
C LYS A 392 -22.77 0.93 -5.36
N LEU A 393 -22.88 1.94 -4.49
CA LEU A 393 -24.18 2.46 -4.00
C LEU A 393 -25.12 2.88 -5.11
N ASN A 394 -24.59 3.55 -6.13
CA ASN A 394 -25.36 4.14 -7.21
C ASN A 394 -25.42 3.29 -8.48
N ASN A 395 -24.83 2.08 -8.49
CA ASN A 395 -24.74 1.24 -9.67
C ASN A 395 -24.82 -0.25 -9.33
N VAL A 396 -26.03 -0.77 -9.23
CA VAL A 396 -26.29 -2.17 -8.84
C VAL A 396 -25.70 -3.13 -9.86
N GLY A 397 -24.95 -4.10 -9.38
CA GLY A 397 -24.24 -5.09 -10.22
C GLY A 397 -22.80 -4.73 -10.51
N HIS A 398 -22.36 -3.53 -10.15
CA HIS A 398 -20.98 -3.06 -10.27
C HIS A 398 -20.28 -3.07 -8.91
N TYR A 399 -19.01 -3.43 -8.88
CA TYR A 399 -18.27 -3.68 -7.66
C TYR A 399 -16.95 -2.91 -7.62
N VAL A 400 -16.48 -2.66 -6.42
CA VAL A 400 -15.11 -2.21 -6.15
C VAL A 400 -14.41 -3.33 -5.37
N ALA A 401 -13.32 -3.83 -5.91
CA ALA A 401 -12.41 -4.72 -5.22
C ALA A 401 -11.31 -3.90 -4.56
N SER A 402 -10.99 -4.20 -3.29
CA SER A 402 -9.93 -3.49 -2.59
C SER A 402 -9.18 -4.36 -1.58
N PHE A 403 -7.97 -3.95 -1.25
CA PHE A 403 -7.19 -4.52 -0.17
C PHE A 403 -6.34 -3.43 0.45
N GLY A 404 -6.47 -3.25 1.76
CA GLY A 404 -5.62 -2.36 2.54
C GLY A 404 -4.78 -3.16 3.53
N CYS A 405 -3.48 -2.89 3.58
CA CYS A 405 -2.54 -3.58 4.46
C CYS A 405 -1.41 -2.66 4.92
N PHE A 406 -0.62 -3.17 5.86
CA PHE A 406 0.66 -2.61 6.26
C PHE A 406 1.62 -3.74 6.62
N ALA A 407 2.90 -3.46 6.60
CA ALA A 407 3.95 -4.41 6.94
C ALA A 407 5.25 -3.70 7.37
N PRO A 408 6.08 -4.38 8.21
CA PRO A 408 5.74 -5.56 9.02
C PRO A 408 4.61 -5.29 10.03
N ALA A 409 3.92 -6.33 10.53
CA ALA A 409 2.78 -6.13 11.45
C ALA A 409 3.19 -5.68 12.86
N ASP A 410 4.39 -6.01 13.28
CA ASP A 410 4.98 -5.73 14.60
C ASP A 410 5.84 -4.46 14.64
N ASP A 411 6.47 -4.08 13.52
CA ASP A 411 7.21 -2.83 13.36
C ASP A 411 6.88 -2.18 12.01
N PRO A 412 5.68 -1.61 11.87
CA PRO A 412 5.17 -1.16 10.58
C PRO A 412 5.97 0.00 9.97
N GLU A 413 6.40 -0.21 8.71
CA GLU A 413 7.10 0.77 7.90
C GLU A 413 6.20 1.40 6.83
N ILE A 414 5.47 0.55 6.10
CA ILE A 414 4.62 1.00 5.00
C ILE A 414 3.19 0.48 5.12
N ALA A 415 2.24 1.31 4.70
CA ALA A 415 0.87 0.90 4.39
C ALA A 415 0.67 0.94 2.87
N VAL A 416 -0.12 -0.02 2.37
CA VAL A 416 -0.47 -0.15 0.95
C VAL A 416 -1.98 -0.30 0.82
N LEU A 417 -2.59 0.48 -0.08
CA LEU A 417 -3.99 0.34 -0.47
C LEU A 417 -4.07 0.12 -1.97
N ILE A 418 -4.67 -0.99 -2.38
CA ILE A 418 -4.94 -1.33 -3.78
C ILE A 418 -6.45 -1.36 -4.00
N ILE A 419 -6.89 -0.72 -5.08
CA ILE A 419 -8.29 -0.64 -5.48
C ILE A 419 -8.39 -0.97 -6.97
N VAL A 420 -9.33 -1.86 -7.33
CA VAL A 420 -9.71 -2.13 -8.72
C VAL A 420 -11.19 -1.81 -8.88
N ASP A 421 -11.46 -0.84 -9.74
CA ASP A 421 -12.81 -0.36 -9.99
C ASP A 421 -13.48 -1.19 -11.09
N ASP A 422 -14.67 -1.69 -10.78
CA ASP A 422 -15.57 -2.39 -11.70
C ASP A 422 -14.89 -3.57 -12.46
N PRO A 423 -14.21 -4.50 -11.76
CA PRO A 423 -13.55 -5.63 -12.40
C PRO A 423 -14.55 -6.57 -13.07
N VAL A 424 -14.16 -7.19 -14.19
CA VAL A 424 -15.00 -8.10 -14.98
C VAL A 424 -14.73 -9.55 -14.60
N GLY A 425 -15.76 -10.32 -14.34
CA GLY A 425 -15.70 -11.75 -14.00
C GLY A 425 -15.38 -11.98 -12.52
N GLN A 426 -14.10 -11.92 -12.12
CA GLN A 426 -13.71 -11.99 -10.71
C GLN A 426 -13.85 -10.62 -10.06
N ILE A 427 -14.65 -10.55 -8.97
CA ILE A 427 -14.91 -9.29 -8.25
C ILE A 427 -14.32 -9.25 -6.84
N ASN A 428 -13.70 -10.34 -6.39
CA ASN A 428 -13.28 -10.49 -5.01
C ASN A 428 -11.90 -9.84 -4.76
N GLY A 429 -11.82 -8.84 -3.88
CA GLY A 429 -10.57 -8.17 -3.52
C GLY A 429 -9.48 -9.12 -3.00
N GLY A 430 -9.88 -10.20 -2.30
CA GLY A 430 -8.97 -11.26 -1.85
C GLY A 430 -8.39 -12.15 -2.95
N GLN A 431 -8.82 -11.98 -4.21
CA GLN A 431 -8.25 -12.67 -5.36
C GLN A 431 -7.54 -11.70 -6.31
N ILE A 432 -8.02 -10.47 -6.40
CA ILE A 432 -7.53 -9.47 -7.36
C ILE A 432 -6.46 -8.56 -6.73
N CYS A 433 -6.75 -7.97 -5.56
CA CYS A 433 -5.92 -6.92 -4.98
C CYS A 433 -4.80 -7.46 -4.07
N THR A 434 -5.02 -8.61 -3.41
CA THR A 434 -4.04 -9.16 -2.46
C THR A 434 -2.73 -9.59 -3.10
N PRO A 435 -2.68 -10.25 -4.30
CA PRO A 435 -1.41 -10.58 -4.93
C PRO A 435 -0.60 -9.34 -5.34
N VAL A 436 -1.31 -8.30 -5.79
CA VAL A 436 -0.70 -6.99 -6.13
C VAL A 436 -0.04 -6.36 -4.91
N ALA A 437 -0.78 -6.30 -3.79
CA ALA A 437 -0.25 -5.76 -2.55
C ALA A 437 0.93 -6.58 -2.02
N ALA A 438 0.90 -7.92 -2.12
CA ALA A 438 2.02 -8.78 -1.75
C ALA A 438 3.30 -8.41 -2.50
N GLN A 439 3.22 -8.27 -3.82
CA GLN A 439 4.37 -7.90 -4.65
C GLN A 439 4.90 -6.50 -4.30
N VAL A 440 4.00 -5.53 -4.10
CA VAL A 440 4.40 -4.16 -3.74
C VAL A 440 5.06 -4.14 -2.36
N VAL A 441 4.47 -4.82 -1.37
CA VAL A 441 5.03 -4.92 -0.01
C VAL A 441 6.40 -5.59 -0.05
N GLU A 442 6.51 -6.78 -0.66
CA GLU A 442 7.74 -7.56 -0.74
C GLU A 442 8.88 -6.75 -1.33
N LYS A 443 8.69 -6.25 -2.57
CA LYS A 443 9.73 -5.50 -3.28
C LYS A 443 10.09 -4.18 -2.59
N SER A 444 9.10 -3.50 -1.99
CA SER A 444 9.34 -2.23 -1.32
C SER A 444 10.13 -2.40 -0.03
N LEU A 445 9.78 -3.36 0.82
CA LEU A 445 10.49 -3.63 2.07
C LEU A 445 11.91 -4.14 1.81
N GLU A 446 12.09 -5.01 0.80
CA GLU A 446 13.42 -5.46 0.38
C GLU A 446 14.29 -4.28 -0.11
N TYR A 447 13.74 -3.41 -0.96
CA TYR A 447 14.42 -2.20 -1.41
C TYR A 447 14.76 -1.23 -0.27
N MET A 448 13.89 -1.11 0.73
CA MET A 448 14.11 -0.29 1.93
C MET A 448 15.14 -0.92 2.89
N GLY A 449 15.57 -2.15 2.65
CA GLY A 449 16.52 -2.87 3.50
C GLY A 449 15.91 -3.40 4.78
N VAL A 450 14.59 -3.58 4.83
CA VAL A 450 13.90 -4.22 5.95
C VAL A 450 14.23 -5.71 5.93
N GLU A 451 14.83 -6.22 6.99
CA GLU A 451 15.24 -7.63 7.08
C GLU A 451 13.99 -8.54 7.18
N ARG A 452 14.04 -9.72 6.54
CA ARG A 452 12.99 -10.74 6.64
C ARG A 452 13.12 -11.49 7.95
N GLU A 453 12.04 -11.59 8.70
CA GLU A 453 11.95 -12.38 9.93
C GLU A 453 11.09 -13.62 9.71
N TYR A 454 11.75 -14.75 9.43
CA TYR A 454 11.06 -16.01 9.17
C TYR A 454 10.64 -16.72 10.45
N THR A 455 9.43 -17.23 10.49
CA THR A 455 8.97 -18.17 11.51
C THR A 455 9.59 -19.56 11.30
N ASP A 456 9.60 -20.41 12.34
CA ASP A 456 10.08 -21.81 12.23
C ASP A 456 9.40 -22.61 11.13
N SER A 457 8.12 -22.32 10.89
CA SER A 457 7.33 -22.99 9.84
C SER A 457 7.79 -22.53 8.45
N GLU A 458 8.06 -21.24 8.29
CA GLU A 458 8.56 -20.66 7.05
C GLU A 458 9.98 -21.14 6.76
N MET A 459 10.85 -21.17 7.77
CA MET A 459 12.21 -21.68 7.61
C MET A 459 12.24 -23.14 7.16
N LYS A 460 11.32 -23.99 7.67
CA LYS A 460 11.18 -25.38 7.21
C LYS A 460 10.73 -25.49 5.75
N LEU A 461 9.95 -24.53 5.26
CA LEU A 461 9.53 -24.48 3.85
C LEU A 461 10.63 -23.94 2.92
N LEU A 462 11.57 -23.18 3.48
CA LEU A 462 12.74 -22.65 2.77
C LEU A 462 13.93 -23.64 2.80
N ASP A 463 13.89 -24.68 3.65
CA ASP A 463 14.87 -25.76 3.62
C ASP A 463 14.74 -26.54 2.30
N THR A 464 15.86 -26.76 1.66
CA THR A 464 15.99 -27.59 0.45
C THR A 464 17.11 -28.60 0.63
N ASN A 465 17.33 -29.44 -0.38
CA ASN A 465 18.44 -30.37 -0.37
C ASN A 465 19.52 -29.92 -1.35
N ALA A 466 20.77 -30.01 -0.94
CA ALA A 466 21.91 -29.70 -1.78
C ALA A 466 21.86 -30.49 -3.12
N PRO A 467 21.90 -29.83 -4.29
CA PRO A 467 21.88 -30.49 -5.58
C PRO A 467 23.15 -31.32 -5.80
N ASN A 468 23.08 -32.28 -6.73
CA ASN A 468 24.27 -33.05 -7.10
C ASN A 468 25.09 -32.33 -8.19
N LEU A 469 26.22 -31.79 -7.79
CA LEU A 469 27.10 -31.02 -8.66
C LEU A 469 28.42 -31.76 -8.98
N VAL A 470 28.67 -32.88 -8.32
CA VAL A 470 29.91 -33.66 -8.52
C VAL A 470 29.95 -34.22 -9.94
N GLY A 471 31.02 -33.95 -10.66
CA GLY A 471 31.24 -34.36 -12.05
C GLY A 471 30.80 -33.32 -13.09
N SER A 472 30.01 -32.32 -12.72
CA SER A 472 29.65 -31.19 -13.59
C SER A 472 30.84 -30.27 -13.86
N THR A 473 30.78 -29.48 -14.94
CA THR A 473 31.73 -28.39 -15.10
C THR A 473 31.48 -27.32 -14.04
N VAL A 474 32.49 -26.57 -13.68
CA VAL A 474 32.36 -25.46 -12.69
C VAL A 474 31.41 -24.38 -13.22
N GLU A 475 31.42 -24.15 -14.52
CA GLU A 475 30.54 -23.16 -15.18
C GLU A 475 29.08 -23.57 -15.10
N ASP A 476 28.75 -24.82 -15.46
CA ASP A 476 27.37 -25.34 -15.38
C ASP A 476 26.87 -25.38 -13.93
N ALA A 477 27.73 -25.79 -12.99
CA ALA A 477 27.39 -25.84 -11.57
C ALA A 477 27.08 -24.43 -11.01
N LYS A 478 27.87 -23.42 -11.36
CA LYS A 478 27.62 -22.03 -10.97
C LYS A 478 26.33 -21.50 -11.56
N ALA A 479 26.12 -21.69 -12.87
CA ALA A 479 24.90 -21.23 -13.53
C ALA A 479 23.63 -21.84 -12.90
N LEU A 480 23.67 -23.14 -12.57
CA LEU A 480 22.57 -23.81 -11.87
C LEU A 480 22.33 -23.22 -10.47
N LEU A 481 23.40 -23.03 -9.69
CA LEU A 481 23.31 -22.52 -8.33
C LEU A 481 22.83 -21.07 -8.29
N GLU A 482 23.27 -20.23 -9.22
CA GLU A 482 22.80 -18.84 -9.35
C GLU A 482 21.31 -18.79 -9.77
N GLN A 483 20.89 -19.68 -10.67
CA GLN A 483 19.48 -19.79 -11.08
C GLN A 483 18.58 -20.24 -9.91
N GLU A 484 19.08 -21.12 -9.04
CA GLU A 484 18.35 -21.62 -7.87
C GLU A 484 18.53 -20.74 -6.61
N GLY A 485 19.29 -19.64 -6.70
CA GLY A 485 19.44 -18.64 -5.62
C GLY A 485 20.49 -19.00 -4.55
N PHE A 486 21.34 -20.00 -4.78
CA PHE A 486 22.40 -20.37 -3.84
C PHE A 486 23.64 -19.46 -3.94
N SER A 487 24.29 -19.25 -2.81
CA SER A 487 25.62 -18.62 -2.75
C SER A 487 26.70 -19.64 -3.06
N VAL A 488 27.58 -19.37 -4.06
CA VAL A 488 28.59 -20.32 -4.48
C VAL A 488 30.02 -19.85 -4.18
N LYS A 489 30.85 -20.74 -3.66
CA LYS A 489 32.28 -20.54 -3.51
C LYS A 489 33.07 -21.68 -4.15
N THR A 490 34.11 -21.38 -4.95
CA THR A 490 34.92 -22.39 -5.65
C THR A 490 36.31 -22.41 -5.08
N VAL A 491 36.84 -23.61 -4.86
CA VAL A 491 38.20 -23.88 -4.35
C VAL A 491 38.94 -24.80 -5.32
N GLY A 492 40.12 -24.40 -5.74
CA GLY A 492 40.94 -25.07 -6.77
C GLY A 492 40.82 -24.41 -8.14
N LYS A 493 41.55 -24.93 -9.12
CA LYS A 493 41.64 -24.40 -10.48
C LYS A 493 41.17 -25.39 -11.56
N GLY A 494 40.61 -26.53 -11.15
CA GLY A 494 40.11 -27.55 -12.05
C GLY A 494 38.81 -27.14 -12.73
N ASP A 495 38.52 -27.69 -13.89
CA ASP A 495 37.32 -27.37 -14.69
C ASP A 495 36.08 -28.17 -14.26
N LYS A 496 36.26 -29.17 -13.38
CA LYS A 496 35.17 -30.03 -12.91
C LYS A 496 35.05 -30.03 -11.39
N VAL A 497 33.84 -30.15 -10.89
CA VAL A 497 33.56 -30.33 -9.47
C VAL A 497 33.90 -31.75 -9.05
N ILE A 498 34.87 -31.90 -8.15
CA ILE A 498 35.32 -33.17 -7.58
C ILE A 498 34.57 -33.51 -6.29
N SER A 499 34.25 -32.50 -5.49
CA SER A 499 33.44 -32.65 -4.29
C SER A 499 32.78 -31.32 -3.94
N GLN A 500 31.75 -31.38 -3.10
CA GLN A 500 30.96 -30.20 -2.68
C GLN A 500 30.65 -30.23 -1.17
N MET A 501 30.38 -29.05 -0.59
CA MET A 501 29.88 -28.90 0.76
C MET A 501 28.74 -27.86 0.76
N PRO A 502 27.51 -28.19 1.23
CA PRO A 502 27.04 -29.48 1.75
C PRO A 502 27.09 -30.60 0.72
N SER A 503 27.14 -31.85 1.21
CA SER A 503 27.09 -33.04 0.34
C SER A 503 25.74 -33.15 -0.33
N TYR A 504 25.69 -33.83 -1.50
CA TYR A 504 24.43 -34.10 -2.21
C TYR A 504 23.32 -34.63 -1.27
N ASN A 505 22.11 -34.10 -1.46
CA ASN A 505 20.91 -34.43 -0.71
C ASN A 505 20.96 -34.08 0.80
N GLN A 506 21.93 -33.32 1.24
CA GLN A 506 21.97 -32.80 2.59
C GLN A 506 21.05 -31.58 2.71
N THR A 507 20.18 -31.56 3.73
CA THR A 507 19.27 -30.43 3.97
C THR A 507 20.05 -29.17 4.32
N MET A 508 19.71 -28.07 3.66
CA MET A 508 20.31 -26.74 3.79
C MET A 508 19.25 -25.66 3.50
N PRO A 509 19.47 -24.40 3.91
CA PRO A 509 18.57 -23.32 3.51
C PRO A 509 18.62 -23.07 2.00
N GLN A 510 17.50 -22.60 1.44
CA GLN A 510 17.33 -22.38 -0.02
C GLN A 510 18.29 -21.31 -0.57
N ASP A 511 18.68 -20.32 0.23
CA ASP A 511 19.68 -19.29 -0.09
C ASP A 511 21.09 -19.61 0.43
N GLY A 512 21.28 -20.87 0.83
CA GLY A 512 22.49 -21.32 1.52
C GLY A 512 23.75 -21.30 0.67
N ILE A 513 24.87 -21.47 1.35
CA ILE A 513 26.22 -21.46 0.77
C ILE A 513 26.60 -22.86 0.30
N ILE A 514 27.02 -23.00 -0.94
CA ILE A 514 27.58 -24.24 -1.50
C ILE A 514 29.04 -23.99 -1.92
N VAL A 515 29.95 -24.83 -1.40
CA VAL A 515 31.36 -24.80 -1.76
C VAL A 515 31.66 -25.91 -2.76
N LEU A 516 32.25 -25.55 -3.89
CA LEU A 516 32.68 -26.46 -4.96
C LEU A 516 34.21 -26.66 -4.86
N TYR A 517 34.65 -27.90 -4.71
CA TYR A 517 36.07 -28.27 -4.74
C TYR A 517 36.39 -28.90 -6.08
N THR A 518 37.41 -28.38 -6.78
CA THR A 518 37.75 -28.76 -8.15
C THR A 518 39.03 -29.60 -8.26
N GLU A 519 39.68 -29.87 -7.12
CA GLU A 519 40.89 -30.67 -7.00
C GLU A 519 40.76 -31.66 -5.85
N GLN A 520 41.33 -32.86 -5.99
CA GLN A 520 41.15 -33.95 -5.01
C GLN A 520 41.87 -33.64 -3.69
N ASP A 521 42.99 -32.92 -3.77
CA ASP A 521 43.81 -32.52 -2.63
C ASP A 521 43.65 -31.03 -2.26
N ALA A 522 42.52 -30.41 -2.67
CA ALA A 522 42.23 -29.03 -2.34
C ALA A 522 42.09 -28.86 -0.82
N ASP A 523 42.76 -27.86 -0.28
CA ASP A 523 42.63 -27.50 1.15
C ASP A 523 41.15 -27.16 1.43
N ARG A 524 40.57 -27.86 2.42
CA ARG A 524 39.18 -27.61 2.82
C ARG A 524 39.09 -26.25 3.50
N LEU A 525 38.19 -25.40 3.00
CA LEU A 525 37.92 -24.15 3.68
C LEU A 525 37.28 -24.45 5.04
N THR A 526 37.77 -23.78 6.07
CA THR A 526 37.21 -23.89 7.42
C THR A 526 36.52 -22.61 7.83
N ALA A 527 35.58 -22.75 8.77
CA ALA A 527 34.84 -21.68 9.41
C ALA A 527 34.80 -21.94 10.91
N THR A 528 34.91 -20.89 11.71
CA THR A 528 34.76 -21.00 13.17
C THR A 528 33.28 -20.79 13.50
N VAL A 529 32.68 -21.70 14.25
CA VAL A 529 31.25 -21.63 14.64
C VAL A 529 31.09 -20.56 15.72
N PRO A 530 30.25 -19.53 15.46
CA PRO A 530 29.93 -18.52 16.46
C PRO A 530 29.09 -19.09 17.62
N ASP A 531 29.04 -18.33 18.72
CA ASP A 531 28.04 -18.59 19.77
C ASP A 531 26.71 -17.94 19.35
N PHE A 532 25.73 -18.77 19.03
CA PHE A 532 24.41 -18.32 18.61
C PHE A 532 23.43 -18.14 19.77
N ARG A 533 23.78 -18.54 21.00
CA ARG A 533 22.89 -18.50 22.15
C ARG A 533 22.45 -17.09 22.53
N GLY A 534 21.15 -16.94 22.85
CA GLY A 534 20.53 -15.66 23.23
C GLY A 534 20.24 -14.73 22.05
N MET A 535 20.38 -15.20 20.81
CA MET A 535 20.15 -14.42 19.59
C MET A 535 18.75 -14.70 19.02
N THR A 536 18.19 -13.71 18.35
CA THR A 536 17.00 -13.89 17.49
C THR A 536 17.38 -14.67 16.23
N MET A 537 16.37 -15.20 15.50
CA MET A 537 16.61 -15.92 14.24
C MET A 537 17.34 -15.06 13.19
N SER A 538 16.97 -13.80 13.06
CA SER A 538 17.61 -12.85 12.14
C SER A 538 19.09 -12.65 12.50
N GLN A 539 19.41 -12.47 13.78
CA GLN A 539 20.81 -12.34 14.25
C GLN A 539 21.63 -13.61 13.99
N VAL A 540 21.03 -14.80 14.22
CA VAL A 540 21.67 -16.10 13.95
C VAL A 540 21.98 -16.25 12.46
N ASN A 541 21.00 -15.99 11.57
CA ASN A 541 21.20 -16.10 10.13
C ASN A 541 22.29 -15.16 9.61
N LYS A 542 22.26 -13.89 10.02
CA LYS A 542 23.25 -12.89 9.63
C LYS A 542 24.67 -13.26 10.07
N LEU A 543 24.80 -13.70 11.32
CA LEU A 543 26.10 -14.09 11.88
C LEU A 543 26.62 -15.35 11.21
N ALA A 544 25.77 -16.35 10.99
CA ALA A 544 26.17 -17.60 10.34
C ALA A 544 26.60 -17.37 8.90
N HIS A 545 25.82 -16.64 8.12
CA HIS A 545 26.15 -16.31 6.73
C HIS A 545 27.49 -15.56 6.64
N SER A 546 27.71 -14.55 7.50
CA SER A 546 28.98 -13.82 7.56
C SER A 546 30.14 -14.69 7.99
N SER A 547 29.91 -15.77 8.76
CA SER A 547 30.89 -16.76 9.19
C SER A 547 31.09 -17.92 8.18
N GLY A 548 30.35 -17.92 7.07
CA GLY A 548 30.44 -18.96 6.04
C GLY A 548 29.74 -20.27 6.40
N LEU A 549 28.72 -20.23 7.20
CA LEU A 549 27.95 -21.38 7.67
C LEU A 549 26.49 -21.31 7.18
N ASN A 550 25.89 -22.46 6.98
CA ASN A 550 24.44 -22.61 6.78
C ASN A 550 23.75 -22.89 8.11
N ILE A 551 22.54 -22.40 8.28
CA ILE A 551 21.74 -22.62 9.50
C ILE A 551 20.52 -23.46 9.18
N ARG A 552 20.23 -24.41 10.07
CA ARG A 552 18.96 -25.10 10.18
C ARG A 552 18.34 -24.76 11.54
N ILE A 553 17.11 -24.27 11.51
CA ILE A 553 16.37 -23.92 12.71
C ILE A 553 15.62 -25.15 13.24
N SER A 554 15.73 -25.39 14.54
CA SER A 554 15.01 -26.46 15.24
C SER A 554 14.44 -25.93 16.55
N GLY A 555 13.30 -26.43 16.95
CA GLY A 555 12.61 -26.05 18.19
C GLY A 555 11.15 -26.44 18.15
N ASN A 556 10.48 -26.42 19.30
CA ASN A 556 9.05 -26.61 19.34
C ASN A 556 8.39 -25.33 18.83
N ALA A 557 7.51 -25.47 17.83
CA ALA A 557 6.74 -24.35 17.28
C ALA A 557 5.95 -23.68 18.41
N LEU A 558 6.36 -22.46 18.75
CA LEU A 558 5.81 -21.70 19.86
C LEU A 558 4.91 -20.62 19.30
N ASN A 559 3.66 -20.71 19.61
CA ASN A 559 2.56 -19.92 19.05
C ASN A 559 2.50 -18.46 19.52
N ALA A 560 3.46 -17.95 20.26
CA ALA A 560 3.54 -16.52 20.62
C ALA A 560 4.84 -16.19 21.36
N GLY A 561 5.52 -15.14 20.96
CA GLY A 561 6.62 -14.51 21.65
C GLY A 561 7.92 -14.46 20.84
N GLU A 562 8.80 -13.58 21.24
CA GLU A 562 10.14 -13.46 20.70
C GLU A 562 10.90 -14.78 20.90
N LEU A 563 11.34 -15.39 19.80
CA LEU A 563 12.14 -16.61 19.84
C LEU A 563 13.61 -16.26 20.05
N VAL A 564 14.25 -16.92 21.02
CA VAL A 564 15.69 -16.81 21.24
C VAL A 564 16.33 -18.20 21.19
N SER A 565 17.49 -18.25 20.58
CA SER A 565 18.33 -19.45 20.51
C SER A 565 18.85 -19.82 21.91
N TYR A 566 18.83 -21.08 22.25
CA TYR A 566 19.32 -21.57 23.54
C TYR A 566 20.39 -22.64 23.42
N ASP A 567 20.52 -23.29 22.26
CA ASP A 567 21.51 -24.33 22.00
C ASP A 567 21.84 -24.43 20.51
N GLN A 568 22.92 -25.10 20.16
CA GLN A 568 23.41 -25.31 18.80
C GLN A 568 24.09 -26.68 18.65
N SER A 569 23.96 -27.30 17.44
CA SER A 569 24.46 -28.66 17.19
C SER A 569 25.99 -28.80 17.11
N ILE A 570 26.68 -27.70 16.93
CA ILE A 570 28.17 -27.64 16.93
C ILE A 570 28.58 -26.58 17.96
N GLU A 571 29.48 -26.90 18.84
CA GLU A 571 29.90 -25.99 19.91
C GLU A 571 30.52 -24.70 19.39
N ALA A 572 30.24 -23.58 20.09
CA ALA A 572 30.83 -22.28 19.78
C ALA A 572 32.35 -22.34 19.88
N GLY A 573 33.04 -21.73 18.92
CA GLY A 573 34.51 -21.75 18.81
C GLY A 573 35.09 -22.99 18.12
N ALA A 574 34.28 -24.01 17.81
CA ALA A 574 34.74 -25.17 17.04
C ALA A 574 35.05 -24.79 15.59
N GLU A 575 36.09 -25.35 15.02
CA GLU A 575 36.36 -25.29 13.58
C GLU A 575 35.53 -26.35 12.84
N THR A 576 34.90 -25.96 11.75
CA THR A 576 34.16 -26.85 10.85
C THR A 576 34.41 -26.47 9.40
N GLU A 577 33.94 -27.28 8.45
CA GLU A 577 34.03 -26.93 7.02
C GLU A 577 33.14 -25.73 6.68
N TYR A 578 33.62 -24.83 5.86
CA TYR A 578 32.84 -23.72 5.28
C TYR A 578 31.66 -24.27 4.45
N GLY A 579 30.49 -23.69 4.60
CA GLY A 579 29.24 -24.20 4.00
C GLY A 579 28.58 -25.31 4.83
N ARG A 580 29.12 -25.69 5.99
CA ARG A 580 28.49 -26.66 6.90
C ARG A 580 27.19 -26.14 7.46
N THR A 581 26.17 -27.01 7.54
CA THR A 581 24.90 -26.67 8.19
C THR A 581 24.99 -26.91 9.70
N VAL A 582 24.72 -25.88 10.48
CA VAL A 582 24.63 -25.91 11.95
C VAL A 582 23.15 -25.83 12.33
N THR A 583 22.66 -26.79 13.12
CA THR A 583 21.30 -26.71 13.69
C THR A 583 21.35 -25.84 14.94
N VAL A 584 20.51 -24.79 14.99
CA VAL A 584 20.34 -23.90 16.14
C VAL A 584 18.96 -24.12 16.72
N TYR A 585 18.88 -24.29 18.05
CA TYR A 585 17.64 -24.62 18.77
C TYR A 585 17.07 -23.37 19.43
N PHE A 586 15.79 -23.09 19.16
CA PHE A 586 15.08 -21.93 19.66
C PHE A 586 14.00 -22.27 20.67
N LYS A 587 13.72 -21.35 21.60
CA LYS A 587 12.61 -21.40 22.56
C LYS A 587 11.96 -20.02 22.68
N SER A 588 10.70 -19.99 23.15
CA SER A 588 10.02 -18.73 23.45
C SER A 588 10.67 -18.00 24.64
N ASN A 589 10.83 -16.71 24.51
CA ASN A 589 11.32 -15.83 25.58
C ASN A 589 10.21 -15.35 26.53
N THR A 590 9.00 -15.95 26.47
CA THR A 590 7.95 -15.66 27.43
C THR A 590 8.38 -16.20 28.80
N GLY A 591 8.78 -15.28 29.69
CA GLY A 591 9.10 -15.59 31.07
C GLY A 591 7.88 -16.06 31.85
N VAL A 592 7.49 -17.32 31.65
CA VAL A 592 6.67 -18.06 32.60
C VAL A 592 7.68 -18.79 33.50
N ASN A 593 7.83 -18.30 34.71
CA ASN A 593 8.48 -19.06 35.78
C ASN A 593 7.69 -20.37 35.96
N ASP A 594 8.21 -21.47 35.46
CA ASP A 594 7.82 -22.78 35.90
C ASP A 594 8.33 -22.96 37.34
N TYR A 595 7.50 -22.59 38.30
CA TYR A 595 7.55 -23.22 39.61
C TYR A 595 6.76 -24.53 39.46
N ALA A 596 7.48 -25.61 39.17
CA ALA A 596 7.02 -26.94 39.42
C ALA A 596 7.14 -27.20 40.91
N ASP A 597 6.02 -27.53 41.56
CA ASP A 597 5.95 -28.48 42.68
C ASP A 597 5.47 -29.81 42.17
#